data_c3f7f6c2433a0b86f434c1488f345dea
#
_entry.id   c3f7f6c2433a0b86f434c1488f345dea
#
_cell.length_a   1.000
_cell.length_b   1.000
_cell.length_c   1.000
_cell.angle_alpha   90.00
_cell.angle_beta   90.00
_cell.angle_gamma   90.00
#
_symmetry.space_group_name_H-M   'P 1'
#
loop_
_entity.id
_entity.type
_entity.pdbx_description
1 polymer ?
#
loop_
_entity_poly.entity_id
_entity_poly.type
_entity_poly.pdbx_seq_one_letter_code
_entity_poly.pdbx_strand_id
1 'polypeptide(L)'
;QFIGTPEPFVGSAVEDMSLGRSESIASKSVSQGDYIIKTAYASVDVSSSKFNSTISEVEILVKEYEGNISNTYLSTNYQGLKSYSLTMNVPAEDFEIFLTQIETVSEFSNISSNANDVTEYVLDIDSRLKALNNEKIALEEIKKEATSTSDKLQVQAQLRYINQDIEMLQGQKEYYEKSTSYSTLTLEIREGSGVSLFSWNYYVQRALSWIETIIGISISLSLVIGPLMLIYIVVKKTRNKN
;
A
#
# COMPACT_ATOMS: atom_id res chain seq x y z
N GLN A 1 -5.16 53.37 62.48
CA GLN A 1 -4.37 54.53 62.03
C GLN A 1 -2.90 54.16 62.04
N PHE A 2 -2.32 54.20 61.01
CA PHE A 2 -1.01 54.61 60.50
C PHE A 2 -0.57 53.68 59.36
N ILE A 3 -0.54 54.29 58.25
CA ILE A 3 -0.05 53.88 56.97
C ILE A 3 1.48 53.88 57.05
N GLY A 4 2.13 52.79 56.67
CA GLY A 4 3.57 52.71 56.50
C GLY A 4 3.91 52.04 55.16
N THR A 5 4.27 52.82 54.14
CA THR A 5 4.85 52.39 52.88
C THR A 5 6.24 51.84 53.09
N PRO A 6 6.61 50.70 52.52
CA PRO A 6 8.01 50.26 52.46
C PRO A 6 8.73 50.88 51.27
N GLU A 7 9.90 51.47 51.56
CA GLU A 7 10.86 52.00 50.59
C GLU A 7 11.57 50.89 49.76
N PRO A 8 12.13 51.24 48.59
CA PRO A 8 12.81 50.30 47.74
C PRO A 8 14.20 49.95 48.16
N PHE A 9 14.51 48.68 48.28
CA PHE A 9 15.83 48.13 48.55
C PHE A 9 16.74 48.29 47.34
N VAL A 10 17.78 49.13 47.47
CA VAL A 10 18.90 49.21 46.52
C VAL A 10 19.88 48.11 46.90
N GLY A 11 19.96 47.05 46.15
CA GLY A 11 20.93 45.97 46.34
C GLY A 11 21.95 45.93 45.20
N SER A 12 23.16 46.05 45.62
CA SER A 12 24.41 46.07 44.88
C SER A 12 24.63 45.08 43.78
N ALA A 13 25.38 45.54 42.76
CA ALA A 13 26.01 44.80 41.70
C ALA A 13 26.75 43.54 42.20
N VAL A 14 26.48 42.41 41.49
CA VAL A 14 27.35 41.23 41.56
C VAL A 14 27.84 40.94 40.15
N GLU A 15 29.13 40.77 40.12
CA GLU A 15 30.01 40.64 38.97
C GLU A 15 29.61 39.53 37.98
N ASP A 16 29.83 39.85 36.75
CA ASP A 16 29.92 39.06 35.55
C ASP A 16 30.77 37.78 35.76
N MET A 17 30.11 36.62 35.84
CA MET A 17 30.73 35.32 35.65
C MET A 17 30.26 34.75 34.32
N SER A 18 31.09 34.91 33.31
CA SER A 18 31.00 34.24 32.03
C SER A 18 31.04 32.73 32.23
N LEU A 19 29.88 32.13 32.35
CA LEU A 19 29.70 30.69 32.24
C LEU A 19 29.46 30.31 30.78
N GLY A 20 30.32 29.39 30.36
CA GLY A 20 30.44 28.88 29.01
C GLY A 20 29.10 28.63 28.29
N ARG A 21 29.09 29.12 27.09
CA ARG A 21 28.07 28.86 26.11
C ARG A 21 27.91 27.32 25.92
N SER A 22 27.03 26.74 26.70
CA SER A 22 26.51 25.40 26.40
C SER A 22 25.84 25.51 25.07
N GLU A 23 26.45 24.93 24.04
CA GLU A 23 25.76 24.64 22.78
C GLU A 23 24.59 23.74 23.13
N SER A 24 23.41 24.34 23.25
CA SER A 24 22.18 23.59 23.26
C SER A 24 22.12 22.92 21.91
N ILE A 25 22.39 21.61 21.86
CA ILE A 25 21.94 20.75 20.79
C ILE A 25 20.41 20.95 20.74
N ALA A 26 20.00 21.81 19.81
CA ALA A 26 18.58 22.01 19.55
C ALA A 26 18.04 20.64 19.09
N SER A 27 17.47 19.91 20.03
CA SER A 27 16.63 18.77 19.68
C SER A 27 15.51 19.37 18.82
N LYS A 28 15.53 19.08 17.51
CA LYS A 28 14.46 19.43 16.60
C LYS A 28 13.19 18.90 17.26
N SER A 29 12.33 19.80 17.71
CA SER A 29 11.04 19.42 18.26
C SER A 29 10.24 18.80 17.11
N VAL A 30 9.98 17.50 17.19
CA VAL A 30 9.09 16.81 16.26
C VAL A 30 7.71 17.43 16.42
N SER A 31 7.18 18.00 15.35
CA SER A 31 5.82 18.54 15.33
C SER A 31 4.82 17.43 14.98
N GLN A 32 3.58 17.62 15.41
CA GLN A 32 2.49 16.72 15.00
C GLN A 32 2.38 16.74 13.47
N GLY A 33 2.42 15.55 12.83
CA GLY A 33 2.38 15.43 11.38
C GLY A 33 3.73 15.27 10.68
N ASP A 34 4.84 15.09 11.43
CA ASP A 34 6.16 14.85 10.81
C ASP A 34 6.28 13.44 10.19
N TYR A 35 5.50 12.46 10.68
CA TYR A 35 5.50 11.09 10.18
C TYR A 35 4.11 10.69 9.68
N ILE A 36 3.85 10.91 8.39
CA ILE A 36 2.56 10.59 7.76
C ILE A 36 2.77 9.53 6.69
N ILE A 37 2.09 8.39 6.84
CA ILE A 37 2.03 7.34 5.80
C ILE A 37 0.86 7.64 4.90
N LYS A 38 1.12 7.93 3.62
CA LYS A 38 0.08 8.17 2.61
C LYS A 38 -0.07 6.96 1.71
N THR A 39 -1.31 6.53 1.49
CA THR A 39 -1.66 5.48 0.53
C THR A 39 -2.84 5.93 -0.31
N ALA A 40 -2.81 5.66 -1.60
CA ALA A 40 -3.94 5.92 -2.48
C ALA A 40 -4.26 4.72 -3.37
N TYR A 41 -5.53 4.57 -3.67
CA TYR A 41 -6.06 3.64 -4.67
C TYR A 41 -6.80 4.45 -5.70
N ALA A 42 -6.45 4.27 -6.96
CA ALA A 42 -7.11 4.95 -8.06
C ALA A 42 -7.44 3.97 -9.18
N SER A 43 -8.47 4.28 -9.95
CA SER A 43 -8.79 3.56 -11.17
C SER A 43 -9.06 4.51 -12.31
N VAL A 44 -8.64 4.14 -13.51
CA VAL A 44 -8.89 4.86 -14.76
C VAL A 44 -9.49 3.92 -15.79
N ASP A 45 -10.47 4.40 -16.53
CA ASP A 45 -11.10 3.66 -17.61
C ASP A 45 -10.66 4.25 -18.95
N VAL A 46 -9.96 3.46 -19.74
CA VAL A 46 -9.40 3.90 -21.03
C VAL A 46 -9.92 3.04 -22.19
N SER A 47 -9.97 3.62 -23.38
CA SER A 47 -10.32 2.84 -24.59
C SER A 47 -9.20 1.83 -24.92
N SER A 48 -9.54 0.74 -25.58
CA SER A 48 -8.58 -0.30 -26.02
C SER A 48 -7.40 0.26 -26.79
N SER A 49 -7.62 1.33 -27.58
CA SER A 49 -6.57 1.99 -28.36
C SER A 49 -5.55 2.77 -27.50
N LYS A 50 -5.99 3.27 -26.34
CA LYS A 50 -5.17 4.04 -25.40
C LYS A 50 -4.58 3.21 -24.26
N PHE A 51 -5.03 1.97 -24.07
CA PHE A 51 -4.66 1.14 -22.93
C PHE A 51 -3.13 1.00 -22.76
N ASN A 52 -2.42 0.63 -23.81
CA ASN A 52 -0.96 0.46 -23.75
C ASN A 52 -0.21 1.80 -23.64
N SER A 53 -0.68 2.87 -24.30
CA SER A 53 -0.05 4.19 -24.19
C SER A 53 -0.19 4.75 -22.78
N THR A 54 -1.36 4.64 -22.17
CA THR A 54 -1.58 5.08 -20.77
C THR A 54 -0.66 4.35 -19.81
N ILE A 55 -0.48 3.03 -19.96
CA ILE A 55 0.47 2.26 -19.12
C ILE A 55 1.88 2.85 -19.28
N SER A 56 2.35 3.03 -20.52
CA SER A 56 3.70 3.54 -20.79
C SER A 56 3.89 4.96 -20.26
N GLU A 57 2.90 5.83 -20.38
CA GLU A 57 2.93 7.20 -19.87
C GLU A 57 3.01 7.23 -18.34
N VAL A 58 2.23 6.37 -17.64
CA VAL A 58 2.30 6.22 -16.19
C VAL A 58 3.67 5.69 -15.74
N GLU A 59 4.22 4.68 -16.42
CA GLU A 59 5.55 4.15 -16.11
C GLU A 59 6.67 5.18 -16.31
N ILE A 60 6.54 6.07 -17.30
CA ILE A 60 7.47 7.18 -17.52
C ILE A 60 7.35 8.19 -16.37
N LEU A 61 6.12 8.59 -16.00
CA LEU A 61 5.88 9.51 -14.88
C LEU A 61 6.47 8.98 -13.57
N VAL A 62 6.29 7.69 -13.26
CA VAL A 62 6.89 7.10 -12.06
C VAL A 62 8.40 7.30 -12.02
N LYS A 63 9.08 7.14 -13.16
CA LYS A 63 10.54 7.34 -13.26
C LYS A 63 10.93 8.80 -13.14
N GLU A 64 10.13 9.71 -13.71
CA GLU A 64 10.36 11.16 -13.67
C GLU A 64 10.30 11.69 -12.21
N TYR A 65 9.41 11.13 -11.40
CA TYR A 65 9.28 11.45 -9.98
C TYR A 65 10.14 10.55 -9.06
N GLU A 66 11.20 9.95 -9.58
CA GLU A 66 12.12 9.06 -8.84
C GLU A 66 11.38 7.93 -8.08
N GLY A 67 10.20 7.58 -8.57
CA GLY A 67 9.39 6.53 -8.01
C GLY A 67 9.86 5.13 -8.43
N ASN A 68 9.34 4.13 -7.76
CA ASN A 68 9.59 2.72 -8.06
C ASN A 68 8.29 1.94 -8.17
N ILE A 69 8.20 1.08 -9.20
CA ILE A 69 7.08 0.15 -9.35
C ILE A 69 7.42 -1.13 -8.58
N SER A 70 6.64 -1.41 -7.54
CA SER A 70 6.84 -2.56 -6.65
C SER A 70 6.10 -3.81 -7.11
N ASN A 71 4.95 -3.64 -7.78
CA ASN A 71 4.16 -4.76 -8.29
C ASN A 71 3.37 -4.36 -9.54
N THR A 72 3.22 -5.31 -10.47
CA THR A 72 2.35 -5.17 -11.64
C THR A 72 1.56 -6.45 -11.85
N TYR A 73 0.31 -6.31 -12.23
CA TYR A 73 -0.57 -7.44 -12.51
C TYR A 73 -1.49 -7.14 -13.69
N LEU A 74 -1.42 -7.99 -14.72
CA LEU A 74 -2.29 -7.92 -15.89
C LEU A 74 -3.32 -9.04 -15.82
N SER A 75 -4.58 -8.71 -15.94
CA SER A 75 -5.68 -9.66 -16.06
C SER A 75 -6.53 -9.39 -17.30
N THR A 76 -7.24 -10.39 -17.73
CA THR A 76 -8.22 -10.27 -18.82
C THR A 76 -9.51 -10.92 -18.36
N ASN A 77 -10.61 -10.18 -18.43
CA ASN A 77 -11.91 -10.70 -18.04
C ASN A 77 -12.51 -11.64 -19.12
N TYR A 78 -13.65 -12.27 -18.80
CA TYR A 78 -14.37 -13.16 -19.72
C TYR A 78 -14.89 -12.47 -21.00
N GLN A 79 -14.94 -11.14 -21.02
CA GLN A 79 -15.31 -10.34 -22.20
C GLN A 79 -14.10 -9.99 -23.09
N GLY A 80 -12.89 -10.40 -22.69
CA GLY A 80 -11.64 -10.08 -23.38
C GLY A 80 -11.09 -8.70 -23.05
N LEU A 81 -11.68 -7.95 -22.08
CA LEU A 81 -11.20 -6.65 -21.64
C LEU A 81 -10.07 -6.84 -20.64
N LYS A 82 -9.03 -6.03 -20.79
CA LYS A 82 -7.82 -6.06 -19.95
C LYS A 82 -7.96 -5.12 -18.76
N SER A 83 -7.35 -5.51 -17.65
CA SER A 83 -7.12 -4.66 -16.49
C SER A 83 -5.64 -4.80 -16.08
N TYR A 84 -4.95 -3.68 -15.93
CA TYR A 84 -3.55 -3.62 -15.51
C TYR A 84 -3.45 -2.85 -14.21
N SER A 85 -3.02 -3.54 -13.16
CA SER A 85 -2.80 -2.95 -11.83
C SER A 85 -1.32 -2.72 -11.61
N LEU A 86 -0.97 -1.49 -11.22
CA LEU A 86 0.38 -1.09 -10.84
C LEU A 86 0.37 -0.63 -9.39
N THR A 87 1.28 -1.16 -8.58
CA THR A 87 1.58 -0.60 -7.26
C THR A 87 2.92 0.10 -7.33
N MET A 88 2.93 1.38 -7.03
CA MET A 88 4.10 2.24 -7.14
C MET A 88 4.33 3.04 -5.87
N ASN A 89 5.59 3.29 -5.56
CA ASN A 89 6.03 4.11 -4.45
C ASN A 89 6.72 5.35 -4.99
N VAL A 90 6.29 6.52 -4.52
CA VAL A 90 6.80 7.83 -4.94
C VAL A 90 7.21 8.61 -3.69
N PRO A 91 8.26 9.46 -3.72
CA PRO A 91 8.61 10.32 -2.60
C PRO A 91 7.40 11.05 -2.03
N ALA A 92 7.26 11.06 -0.70
CA ALA A 92 6.06 11.56 -0.04
C ALA A 92 5.81 13.05 -0.29
N GLU A 93 6.86 13.82 -0.54
CA GLU A 93 6.81 15.25 -0.85
C GLU A 93 6.20 15.54 -2.23
N ASP A 94 6.42 14.64 -3.19
CA ASP A 94 5.94 14.81 -4.58
C ASP A 94 4.60 14.12 -4.85
N PHE A 95 4.06 13.38 -3.87
CA PHE A 95 2.93 12.49 -4.08
C PHE A 95 1.67 13.18 -4.59
N GLU A 96 1.31 14.33 -4.05
CA GLU A 96 0.11 15.08 -4.47
C GLU A 96 0.26 15.63 -5.91
N ILE A 97 1.48 16.11 -6.24
CA ILE A 97 1.78 16.58 -7.59
C ILE A 97 1.74 15.41 -8.57
N PHE A 98 2.31 14.27 -8.17
CA PHE A 98 2.28 13.04 -8.94
C PHE A 98 0.85 12.55 -9.24
N LEU A 99 -0.04 12.56 -8.25
CA LEU A 99 -1.47 12.22 -8.46
C LEU A 99 -2.11 13.16 -9.49
N THR A 100 -1.85 14.46 -9.39
CA THR A 100 -2.36 15.46 -10.36
C THR A 100 -1.82 15.20 -11.77
N GLN A 101 -0.56 14.81 -11.91
CA GLN A 101 0.01 14.48 -13.21
C GLN A 101 -0.60 13.21 -13.82
N ILE A 102 -0.85 12.17 -13.02
CA ILE A 102 -1.57 10.98 -13.52
C ILE A 102 -2.97 11.36 -14.01
N GLU A 103 -3.68 12.22 -13.29
CA GLU A 103 -5.01 12.69 -13.70
C GLU A 103 -4.98 13.43 -15.05
N THR A 104 -3.87 14.12 -15.39
CA THR A 104 -3.71 14.73 -16.72
C THR A 104 -3.52 13.69 -17.83
N VAL A 105 -2.92 12.55 -17.54
CA VAL A 105 -2.77 11.42 -18.49
C VAL A 105 -4.11 10.74 -18.74
N SER A 106 -4.86 10.48 -17.68
CA SER A 106 -6.20 9.89 -17.75
C SER A 106 -7.00 10.26 -16.51
N GLU A 107 -8.22 10.80 -16.73
CA GLU A 107 -9.15 11.15 -15.66
C GLU A 107 -9.45 9.94 -14.77
N PHE A 108 -9.40 10.14 -13.44
CA PHE A 108 -9.75 9.10 -12.50
C PHE A 108 -11.25 8.78 -12.55
N SER A 109 -11.58 7.51 -12.78
CA SER A 109 -12.96 7.02 -12.60
C SER A 109 -13.28 6.82 -11.10
N ASN A 110 -12.27 6.56 -10.29
CA ASN A 110 -12.37 6.52 -8.84
C ASN A 110 -11.00 6.80 -8.23
N ILE A 111 -10.97 7.52 -7.11
CA ILE A 111 -9.79 7.73 -6.29
C ILE A 111 -10.16 7.69 -4.80
N SER A 112 -9.37 7.00 -4.01
CA SER A 112 -9.45 6.96 -2.55
C SER A 112 -8.06 7.16 -1.99
N SER A 113 -7.85 8.19 -1.17
CA SER A 113 -6.59 8.47 -0.50
C SER A 113 -6.78 8.37 1.01
N ASN A 114 -5.78 7.81 1.68
CA ASN A 114 -5.71 7.69 3.13
C ASN A 114 -4.37 8.22 3.62
N ALA A 115 -4.39 9.00 4.68
CA ALA A 115 -3.21 9.50 5.36
C ALA A 115 -3.27 9.06 6.83
N ASN A 116 -2.26 8.35 7.29
CA ASN A 116 -2.14 7.85 8.65
C ASN A 116 -0.97 8.55 9.35
N ASP A 117 -1.27 9.37 10.36
CA ASP A 117 -0.25 10.00 11.19
C ASP A 117 0.28 9.00 12.21
N VAL A 118 1.56 8.66 12.10
CA VAL A 118 2.27 7.71 12.97
C VAL A 118 3.31 8.40 13.85
N THR A 119 3.25 9.73 13.95
CA THR A 119 4.22 10.55 14.71
C THR A 119 4.30 10.11 16.16
N GLU A 120 3.15 9.88 16.82
CA GLU A 120 3.11 9.42 18.22
C GLU A 120 3.79 8.06 18.40
N TYR A 121 3.59 7.14 17.46
CA TYR A 121 4.24 5.82 17.51
C TYR A 121 5.76 5.92 17.39
N VAL A 122 6.25 6.77 16.48
CA VAL A 122 7.70 6.98 16.29
C VAL A 122 8.31 7.62 17.54
N LEU A 123 7.66 8.60 18.14
CA LEU A 123 8.10 9.24 19.39
C LEU A 123 8.12 8.26 20.57
N ASP A 124 7.14 7.38 20.69
CA ASP A 124 7.13 6.32 21.71
C ASP A 124 8.31 5.36 21.52
N ILE A 125 8.57 4.91 20.29
CA ILE A 125 9.70 4.05 19.95
C ILE A 125 11.02 4.75 20.35
N ASP A 126 11.19 6.03 20.01
CA ASP A 126 12.39 6.79 20.37
C ASP A 126 12.58 6.91 21.89
N SER A 127 11.50 7.11 22.61
CA SER A 127 11.51 7.18 24.07
C SER A 127 11.92 5.86 24.70
N ARG A 128 11.39 4.74 24.18
CA ARG A 128 11.76 3.39 24.62
C ARG A 128 13.20 3.04 24.26
N LEU A 129 13.65 3.37 23.08
CA LEU A 129 15.04 3.18 22.65
C LEU A 129 16.01 3.93 23.58
N LYS A 130 15.67 5.17 23.95
CA LYS A 130 16.47 5.95 24.88
C LYS A 130 16.53 5.30 26.26
N ALA A 131 15.41 4.81 26.77
CA ALA A 131 15.35 4.10 28.06
C ALA A 131 16.19 2.83 28.06
N LEU A 132 16.04 1.97 27.04
CA LEU A 132 16.82 0.73 26.91
C LEU A 132 18.31 0.99 26.73
N ASN A 133 18.71 2.02 25.99
CA ASN A 133 20.13 2.38 25.87
C ASN A 133 20.72 2.86 27.22
N ASN A 134 19.96 3.60 28.02
CA ASN A 134 20.41 3.98 29.38
C ASN A 134 20.54 2.76 30.28
N GLU A 135 19.60 1.83 30.23
CA GLU A 135 19.66 0.58 30.99
C GLU A 135 20.84 -0.30 30.55
N LYS A 136 21.10 -0.40 29.23
CA LYS A 136 22.27 -1.07 28.70
C LYS A 136 23.58 -0.51 29.27
N ILE A 137 23.72 0.83 29.29
CA ILE A 137 24.90 1.51 29.84
C ILE A 137 25.07 1.15 31.33
N ALA A 138 23.98 1.21 32.11
CA ALA A 138 24.02 0.86 33.53
C ALA A 138 24.43 -0.61 33.75
N LEU A 139 23.91 -1.55 32.97
CA LEU A 139 24.32 -2.95 33.06
C LEU A 139 25.77 -3.18 32.63
N GLU A 140 26.27 -2.43 31.64
CA GLU A 140 27.69 -2.49 31.25
C GLU A 140 28.60 -2.03 32.35
N GLU A 141 28.20 -1.01 33.12
CA GLU A 141 28.94 -0.55 34.32
C GLU A 141 28.92 -1.63 35.42
N ILE A 142 27.76 -2.17 35.77
CA ILE A 142 27.62 -3.28 36.73
C ILE A 142 28.48 -4.48 36.30
N LYS A 143 28.53 -4.81 35.00
CA LYS A 143 29.36 -5.89 34.48
C LYS A 143 30.86 -5.64 34.68
N LYS A 144 31.31 -4.38 34.60
CA LYS A 144 32.72 -4.00 34.85
C LYS A 144 33.06 -4.15 36.34
N GLU A 145 32.15 -3.79 37.22
CA GLU A 145 32.37 -3.83 38.67
C GLU A 145 32.21 -5.24 39.27
N ALA A 146 31.43 -6.13 38.60
CA ALA A 146 31.21 -7.47 39.05
C ALA A 146 32.53 -8.26 39.23
N THR A 147 32.76 -8.83 40.36
CA THR A 147 33.93 -9.64 40.67
C THR A 147 33.68 -11.13 40.47
N SER A 148 32.44 -11.55 40.66
CA SER A 148 32.04 -12.95 40.48
C SER A 148 31.77 -13.28 39.00
N THR A 149 32.22 -14.44 38.57
CA THR A 149 31.90 -14.99 37.21
C THR A 149 30.41 -15.23 37.04
N SER A 150 29.72 -15.66 38.13
CA SER A 150 28.26 -15.87 38.11
C SER A 150 27.51 -14.59 37.82
N ASP A 151 27.87 -13.50 38.49
CA ASP A 151 27.22 -12.18 38.33
C ASP A 151 27.47 -11.63 36.91
N LYS A 152 28.69 -11.79 36.39
CA LYS A 152 29.03 -11.41 35.01
C LYS A 152 28.17 -12.16 33.99
N LEU A 153 27.95 -13.46 34.19
CA LEU A 153 27.10 -14.26 33.29
C LEU A 153 25.63 -13.83 33.37
N GLN A 154 25.14 -13.49 34.56
CA GLN A 154 23.78 -13.01 34.74
C GLN A 154 23.55 -11.66 34.03
N VAL A 155 24.46 -10.71 34.24
CA VAL A 155 24.40 -9.40 33.57
C VAL A 155 24.53 -9.57 32.06
N GLN A 156 25.41 -10.48 31.61
CA GLN A 156 25.55 -10.77 30.17
C GLN A 156 24.27 -11.34 29.55
N ALA A 157 23.51 -12.13 30.32
CA ALA A 157 22.20 -12.62 29.85
C ALA A 157 21.20 -11.47 29.72
N GLN A 158 21.14 -10.53 30.68
CA GLN A 158 20.28 -9.36 30.60
C GLN A 158 20.66 -8.44 29.43
N LEU A 159 21.96 -8.19 29.23
CA LEU A 159 22.45 -7.40 28.09
C LEU A 159 22.04 -7.99 26.72
N ARG A 160 21.95 -9.33 26.62
CA ARG A 160 21.46 -9.94 25.39
C ARG A 160 19.98 -9.64 25.13
N TYR A 161 19.13 -9.70 26.17
CA TYR A 161 17.72 -9.36 26.03
C TYR A 161 17.53 -7.89 25.65
N ILE A 162 18.23 -6.97 26.33
CA ILE A 162 18.15 -5.53 26.02
C ILE A 162 18.62 -5.26 24.58
N ASN A 163 19.73 -5.84 24.13
CA ASN A 163 20.18 -5.67 22.75
C ASN A 163 19.15 -6.18 21.74
N GLN A 164 18.51 -7.31 22.02
CA GLN A 164 17.44 -7.84 21.17
C GLN A 164 16.24 -6.89 21.10
N ASP A 165 15.85 -6.30 22.25
CA ASP A 165 14.74 -5.34 22.28
C ASP A 165 15.10 -4.04 21.55
N ILE A 166 16.34 -3.56 21.69
CA ILE A 166 16.86 -2.41 20.94
C ILE A 166 16.82 -2.67 19.43
N GLU A 167 17.33 -3.82 18.96
CA GLU A 167 17.31 -4.19 17.55
C GLU A 167 15.89 -4.27 16.99
N MET A 168 14.95 -4.83 17.76
CA MET A 168 13.55 -4.90 17.37
C MET A 168 12.92 -3.52 17.21
N LEU A 169 13.12 -2.62 18.19
CA LEU A 169 12.59 -1.26 18.14
C LEU A 169 13.26 -0.41 17.04
N GLN A 170 14.56 -0.59 16.80
CA GLN A 170 15.27 0.05 15.69
C GLN A 170 14.69 -0.37 14.34
N GLY A 171 14.42 -1.67 14.18
CA GLY A 171 13.76 -2.18 12.96
C GLY A 171 12.36 -1.62 12.77
N GLN A 172 11.57 -1.47 13.86
CA GLN A 172 10.26 -0.83 13.79
C GLN A 172 10.36 0.66 13.41
N LYS A 173 11.32 1.38 13.99
CA LYS A 173 11.55 2.79 13.66
C LYS A 173 11.91 2.96 12.19
N GLU A 174 12.88 2.17 11.70
CA GLU A 174 13.30 2.19 10.29
C GLU A 174 12.12 1.91 9.34
N TYR A 175 11.24 0.97 9.71
CA TYR A 175 10.04 0.69 8.94
C TYR A 175 9.13 1.92 8.83
N TYR A 176 8.86 2.63 9.94
CA TYR A 176 8.03 3.84 9.90
C TYR A 176 8.71 4.99 9.14
N GLU A 177 10.00 5.24 9.36
CA GLU A 177 10.76 6.26 8.63
C GLU A 177 10.74 6.01 7.12
N LYS A 178 10.92 4.77 6.71
CA LYS A 178 10.85 4.38 5.30
C LYS A 178 9.43 4.49 4.73
N SER A 179 8.42 4.09 5.51
CA SER A 179 7.01 4.15 5.10
C SER A 179 6.49 5.59 5.00
N THR A 180 7.10 6.54 5.73
CA THR A 180 6.75 7.97 5.65
C THR A 180 7.53 8.73 4.60
N SER A 181 8.70 8.21 4.20
CA SER A 181 9.52 8.80 3.12
C SER A 181 8.92 8.55 1.74
N TYR A 182 8.14 7.49 1.58
CA TYR A 182 7.48 7.13 0.33
C TYR A 182 5.99 6.95 0.53
N SER A 183 5.22 7.44 -0.42
CA SER A 183 3.77 7.22 -0.51
C SER A 183 3.48 6.14 -1.54
N THR A 184 2.47 5.31 -1.28
CA THR A 184 2.10 4.21 -2.16
C THR A 184 0.84 4.54 -2.94
N LEU A 185 0.90 4.42 -4.26
CA LEU A 185 -0.26 4.46 -5.14
C LEU A 185 -0.48 3.09 -5.79
N THR A 186 -1.68 2.56 -5.67
CA THR A 186 -2.14 1.43 -6.48
C THR A 186 -3.10 1.97 -7.53
N LEU A 187 -2.69 1.92 -8.79
CA LEU A 187 -3.46 2.38 -9.94
C LEU A 187 -3.96 1.17 -10.73
N GLU A 188 -5.26 1.10 -10.96
CA GLU A 188 -5.88 0.12 -11.83
C GLU A 188 -6.29 0.78 -13.15
N ILE A 189 -5.64 0.42 -14.25
CA ILE A 189 -5.98 0.85 -15.61
C ILE A 189 -6.87 -0.21 -16.22
N ARG A 190 -8.13 0.13 -16.46
CA ARG A 190 -9.12 -0.79 -17.03
C ARG A 190 -9.42 -0.41 -18.46
N GLU A 191 -9.40 -1.42 -19.31
CA GLU A 191 -9.90 -1.30 -20.67
C GLU A 191 -11.42 -1.17 -20.61
N GLY A 192 -11.92 0.05 -20.78
CA GLY A 192 -13.33 0.29 -20.90
C GLY A 192 -13.83 -0.29 -22.22
N SER A 193 -14.98 -0.96 -22.19
CA SER A 193 -15.74 -1.18 -23.41
C SER A 193 -16.13 0.22 -23.91
N GLY A 194 -15.30 0.82 -24.79
CA GLY A 194 -15.63 2.09 -25.42
C GLY A 194 -17.13 2.10 -25.78
N VAL A 195 -17.74 3.25 -26.05
CA VAL A 195 -19.16 3.34 -26.43
C VAL A 195 -19.38 2.53 -27.72
N SER A 196 -19.20 1.21 -27.61
CA SER A 196 -19.68 0.24 -28.56
C SER A 196 -21.16 0.11 -28.27
N LEU A 197 -21.95 0.89 -28.98
CA LEU A 197 -23.42 0.73 -29.03
C LEU A 197 -23.83 -0.74 -29.27
N PHE A 198 -22.86 -1.59 -29.62
CA PHE A 198 -22.98 -3.02 -29.80
C PHE A 198 -21.67 -3.75 -29.49
N SER A 199 -21.57 -4.48 -28.41
CA SER A 199 -20.47 -5.43 -28.20
C SER A 199 -20.71 -6.69 -29.10
N TRP A 200 -20.36 -6.55 -30.39
CA TRP A 200 -20.50 -7.60 -31.39
C TRP A 200 -19.91 -8.93 -30.90
N ASN A 201 -18.81 -8.88 -30.22
CA ASN A 201 -18.11 -10.08 -29.73
C ASN A 201 -18.94 -10.85 -28.69
N TYR A 202 -19.62 -10.15 -27.79
CA TYR A 202 -20.52 -10.77 -26.81
C TYR A 202 -21.74 -11.41 -27.49
N TYR A 203 -22.39 -10.71 -28.45
CA TYR A 203 -23.56 -11.23 -29.15
C TYR A 203 -23.20 -12.34 -30.10
N VAL A 204 -22.02 -12.27 -30.77
CA VAL A 204 -21.54 -13.34 -31.66
C VAL A 204 -21.20 -14.61 -30.87
N GLN A 205 -20.49 -14.52 -29.77
CA GLN A 205 -20.20 -15.66 -28.90
C GLN A 205 -21.49 -16.28 -28.33
N ARG A 206 -22.43 -15.45 -27.93
CA ARG A 206 -23.71 -15.90 -27.41
C ARG A 206 -24.54 -16.57 -28.55
N ALA A 207 -24.52 -16.02 -29.75
CA ALA A 207 -25.17 -16.64 -30.90
C ALA A 207 -24.51 -17.98 -31.27
N LEU A 208 -23.19 -18.08 -31.23
CA LEU A 208 -22.46 -19.34 -31.46
C LEU A 208 -22.81 -20.40 -30.42
N SER A 209 -22.92 -20.05 -29.16
CA SER A 209 -23.31 -20.99 -28.09
C SER A 209 -24.74 -21.47 -28.25
N TRP A 210 -25.66 -20.65 -28.76
CA TRP A 210 -27.03 -21.08 -29.11
C TRP A 210 -27.03 -22.04 -30.29
N ILE A 211 -26.19 -21.80 -31.31
CA ILE A 211 -26.02 -22.68 -32.46
C ILE A 211 -25.50 -24.04 -32.02
N GLU A 212 -24.49 -24.10 -31.18
CA GLU A 212 -23.97 -25.35 -30.60
C GLU A 212 -25.05 -26.11 -29.83
N THR A 213 -25.86 -25.43 -29.05
CA THR A 213 -26.96 -26.03 -28.29
C THR A 213 -28.02 -26.59 -29.21
N ILE A 214 -28.42 -25.86 -30.28
CA ILE A 214 -29.40 -26.30 -31.25
C ILE A 214 -28.89 -27.51 -32.02
N ILE A 215 -27.64 -27.51 -32.45
CA ILE A 215 -26.99 -28.64 -33.12
C ILE A 215 -26.98 -29.87 -32.19
N GLY A 216 -26.59 -29.70 -30.93
CA GLY A 216 -26.58 -30.77 -29.93
C GLY A 216 -27.96 -31.40 -29.72
N ILE A 217 -29.02 -30.58 -29.60
CA ILE A 217 -30.40 -31.03 -29.48
C ILE A 217 -30.85 -31.75 -30.76
N SER A 218 -30.51 -31.20 -31.92
CA SER A 218 -30.90 -31.82 -33.23
C SER A 218 -30.27 -33.21 -33.42
N ILE A 219 -29.00 -33.36 -33.07
CA ILE A 219 -28.30 -34.65 -33.10
C ILE A 219 -28.93 -35.65 -32.12
N SER A 220 -29.18 -35.20 -30.87
CA SER A 220 -29.81 -36.02 -29.86
C SER A 220 -31.21 -36.48 -30.26
N LEU A 221 -32.00 -35.60 -30.87
CA LEU A 221 -33.35 -35.88 -31.33
C LEU A 221 -33.33 -36.84 -32.53
N SER A 222 -32.37 -36.70 -33.44
CA SER A 222 -32.23 -37.58 -34.61
C SER A 222 -31.90 -39.03 -34.20
N LEU A 223 -31.15 -39.21 -33.14
CA LEU A 223 -30.77 -40.53 -32.59
C LEU A 223 -31.97 -41.29 -32.00
N VAL A 224 -32.99 -40.56 -31.54
CA VAL A 224 -34.26 -41.15 -31.02
C VAL A 224 -35.30 -41.30 -32.11
N ILE A 225 -35.53 -40.29 -32.94
CA ILE A 225 -36.58 -40.27 -33.93
C ILE A 225 -36.20 -41.14 -35.14
N GLY A 226 -34.93 -41.22 -35.52
CA GLY A 226 -34.45 -42.01 -36.67
C GLY A 226 -34.85 -43.48 -36.56
N PRO A 227 -34.52 -44.19 -35.49
CA PRO A 227 -34.94 -45.60 -35.33
C PRO A 227 -36.45 -45.78 -35.30
N LEU A 228 -37.18 -44.88 -34.63
CA LEU A 228 -38.64 -44.94 -34.54
C LEU A 228 -39.31 -44.79 -35.94
N MET A 229 -38.76 -43.89 -36.75
CA MET A 229 -39.23 -43.67 -38.09
C MET A 229 -38.95 -44.87 -39.00
N LEU A 230 -37.80 -45.54 -38.88
CA LEU A 230 -37.45 -46.75 -39.56
C LEU A 230 -38.41 -47.89 -39.18
N ILE A 231 -38.70 -48.07 -37.90
CA ILE A 231 -39.67 -49.08 -37.42
C ILE A 231 -41.05 -48.79 -38.00
N TYR A 232 -41.51 -47.53 -37.98
CA TYR A 232 -42.79 -47.13 -38.55
C TYR A 232 -42.89 -47.45 -40.07
N ILE A 233 -41.84 -47.14 -40.84
CA ILE A 233 -41.77 -47.40 -42.26
C ILE A 233 -41.86 -48.93 -42.56
N VAL A 234 -41.10 -49.72 -41.77
CA VAL A 234 -41.12 -51.18 -41.90
C VAL A 234 -42.50 -51.75 -41.58
N VAL A 235 -43.13 -51.30 -40.48
CA VAL A 235 -44.50 -51.74 -40.10
C VAL A 235 -45.53 -51.32 -41.14
N LYS A 236 -45.48 -50.11 -41.68
CA LYS A 236 -46.36 -49.60 -42.73
C LYS A 236 -46.20 -50.40 -44.02
N LYS A 237 -44.95 -50.74 -44.40
CA LYS A 237 -44.67 -51.52 -45.62
C LYS A 237 -45.14 -52.96 -45.50
N THR A 238 -45.08 -53.60 -44.35
CA THR A 238 -45.58 -54.92 -44.08
C THR A 238 -47.11 -54.94 -44.06
N ARG A 239 -47.74 -53.89 -43.49
CA ARG A 239 -49.24 -53.78 -43.47
C ARG A 239 -49.88 -53.51 -44.82
N ASN A 240 -49.16 -52.93 -45.81
CA ASN A 240 -49.63 -52.69 -47.16
C ASN A 240 -49.41 -53.88 -48.13
N LYS A 241 -48.71 -54.95 -47.64
CA LYS A 241 -48.52 -56.20 -48.44
C LYS A 241 -49.44 -57.32 -48.10
N ASN A 242 -50.28 -57.19 -47.06
CA ASN A 242 -51.42 -58.03 -46.74
C ASN A 242 -52.72 -57.29 -47.08
#